data_759b30f63d0e23f6ce5204c71c477586
#
_entry.id   759b30f63d0e23f6ce5204c71c477586
#
_cell.length_a   1.000
_cell.length_b   1.000
_cell.length_c   1.000
_cell.angle_alpha   90.00
_cell.angle_beta   90.00
_cell.angle_gamma   90.00
#
_symmetry.space_group_name_H-M   'P 1'
#
loop_
_entity.id
_entity.type
_entity.pdbx_description
1 polymer ?
#
loop_
_entity_poly.entity_id
_entity_poly.type
_entity_poly.pdbx_seq_one_letter_code
_entity_poly.pdbx_strand_id
1 'polypeptide(L)'
;ICTSGSALLNYYPAIAEAYYSDIPLIVISADRPDYKIGIGDGQTIQQKKVFGNHVVDFKNLIQDVNHSTGSVLESNSQSLIPDSLNTAGLLKLQKSIQSSNEKTIADLFAKTLDFSRPVHLNVPLEEPLSDFINQPSVKVKSQIKYTLKNNDLTVFDSPLIKGYSKIMILLGCNDKEVLSQNVVNELSSFENIAVLKETTSNINNASFFGKIDQLIAPIELSKNNPDLFNKLKPELLITIGGMVISKKIKTMLR
;
A
#
# COMPACT_ATOMS: atom_id res chain seq x y z
N ILE A 1 -5.40 -9.87 9.86
CA ILE A 1 -5.55 -11.33 9.72
C ILE A 1 -7.01 -11.67 9.91
N CYS A 2 -7.57 -12.59 9.07
CA CYS A 2 -8.93 -13.10 9.21
C CYS A 2 -9.01 -14.59 8.89
N THR A 3 -10.14 -15.20 9.30
CA THR A 3 -10.52 -16.55 8.88
C THR A 3 -10.94 -16.60 7.41
N SER A 4 -11.17 -17.79 6.89
CA SER A 4 -11.61 -18.00 5.50
C SER A 4 -13.06 -17.53 5.26
N GLY A 5 -13.43 -17.41 4.01
CA GLY A 5 -14.80 -17.11 3.60
C GLY A 5 -15.12 -15.61 3.57
N SER A 6 -16.39 -15.27 3.74
CA SER A 6 -16.90 -13.91 3.62
C SER A 6 -16.35 -12.92 4.64
N ALA A 7 -15.72 -13.39 5.73
CA ALA A 7 -15.01 -12.54 6.69
C ALA A 7 -13.97 -11.65 6.02
N LEU A 8 -13.29 -12.16 4.99
CA LEU A 8 -12.30 -11.43 4.20
C LEU A 8 -12.91 -10.22 3.49
N LEU A 9 -14.14 -10.32 3.01
CA LEU A 9 -14.82 -9.26 2.26
C LEU A 9 -15.10 -8.02 3.12
N ASN A 10 -15.22 -8.18 4.44
CA ASN A 10 -15.43 -7.07 5.36
C ASN A 10 -14.21 -6.12 5.43
N TYR A 11 -13.05 -6.56 4.96
CA TYR A 11 -11.85 -5.72 4.91
C TYR A 11 -11.78 -4.82 3.67
N TYR A 12 -12.63 -5.08 2.67
CA TYR A 12 -12.53 -4.40 1.38
C TYR A 12 -12.57 -2.87 1.48
N PRO A 13 -13.47 -2.23 2.24
CA PRO A 13 -13.48 -0.77 2.38
C PRO A 13 -12.16 -0.22 2.94
N ALA A 14 -11.61 -0.87 3.98
CA ALA A 14 -10.34 -0.44 4.59
C ALA A 14 -9.14 -0.64 3.65
N ILE A 15 -9.15 -1.73 2.85
CA ILE A 15 -8.11 -2.01 1.86
C ILE A 15 -8.16 -0.98 0.73
N ALA A 16 -9.35 -0.64 0.25
CA ALA A 16 -9.51 0.38 -0.79
C ALA A 16 -9.02 1.74 -0.28
N GLU A 17 -9.39 2.12 0.95
CA GLU A 17 -8.90 3.36 1.56
C GLU A 17 -7.38 3.37 1.70
N ALA A 18 -6.80 2.30 2.21
CA ALA A 18 -5.34 2.17 2.33
C ALA A 18 -4.63 2.26 0.97
N TYR A 19 -5.24 1.71 -0.10
CA TYR A 19 -4.69 1.78 -1.44
C TYR A 19 -4.61 3.20 -1.99
N TYR A 20 -5.68 3.99 -1.82
CA TYR A 20 -5.74 5.37 -2.32
C TYR A 20 -5.06 6.39 -1.40
N SER A 21 -4.81 6.01 -0.15
CA SER A 21 -4.10 6.82 0.84
C SER A 21 -2.62 6.48 0.96
N ASP A 22 -2.09 5.60 0.09
CA ASP A 22 -0.69 5.15 0.08
C ASP A 22 -0.23 4.59 1.44
N ILE A 23 -1.12 3.81 2.10
CA ILE A 23 -0.86 3.17 3.39
C ILE A 23 -0.38 1.72 3.18
N PRO A 24 0.82 1.36 3.66
CA PRO A 24 1.29 -0.01 3.60
C PRO A 24 0.46 -0.90 4.52
N LEU A 25 -0.28 -1.84 3.95
CA LEU A 25 -1.15 -2.76 4.68
C LEU A 25 -0.92 -4.20 4.21
N ILE A 26 -0.74 -5.12 5.16
CA ILE A 26 -0.62 -6.55 4.86
C ILE A 26 -1.90 -7.24 5.31
N VAL A 27 -2.65 -7.74 4.33
CA VAL A 27 -3.84 -8.55 4.56
C VAL A 27 -3.45 -10.02 4.52
N ILE A 28 -3.71 -10.75 5.60
CA ILE A 28 -3.47 -12.20 5.68
C ILE A 28 -4.81 -12.88 5.90
N SER A 29 -5.23 -13.70 4.94
CA SER A 29 -6.43 -14.52 5.05
C SER A 29 -6.10 -15.99 5.18
N ALA A 30 -6.68 -16.67 6.15
CA ALA A 30 -6.73 -18.12 6.10
C ALA A 30 -7.63 -18.56 4.93
N ASP A 31 -7.35 -19.72 4.36
CA ASP A 31 -8.20 -20.31 3.32
C ASP A 31 -8.33 -21.82 3.55
N ARG A 32 -9.32 -22.41 2.93
CA ARG A 32 -9.42 -23.85 2.81
C ARG A 32 -8.47 -24.36 1.73
N PRO A 33 -8.08 -25.64 1.78
CA PRO A 33 -7.36 -26.27 0.66
C PRO A 33 -8.11 -26.11 -0.66
N ASP A 34 -7.37 -26.01 -1.75
CA ASP A 34 -7.94 -25.76 -3.09
C ASP A 34 -9.03 -26.77 -3.48
N TYR A 35 -8.93 -28.03 -3.04
CA TYR A 35 -9.90 -29.08 -3.34
C TYR A 35 -11.25 -28.92 -2.60
N LYS A 36 -11.29 -28.10 -1.53
CA LYS A 36 -12.52 -27.78 -0.79
C LYS A 36 -13.24 -26.54 -1.34
N ILE A 37 -12.60 -25.79 -2.24
CA ILE A 37 -13.18 -24.56 -2.79
C ILE A 37 -14.10 -24.89 -3.97
N GLY A 38 -15.34 -24.40 -3.91
CA GLY A 38 -16.30 -24.58 -4.99
C GLY A 38 -17.13 -25.84 -4.94
N ILE A 39 -17.00 -26.68 -3.88
CA ILE A 39 -17.80 -27.90 -3.69
C ILE A 39 -18.88 -27.73 -2.62
N GLY A 40 -19.08 -26.53 -2.08
CA GLY A 40 -20.08 -26.24 -1.05
C GLY A 40 -19.59 -26.46 0.38
N ASP A 41 -18.28 -26.59 0.61
CA ASP A 41 -17.70 -26.63 1.95
C ASP A 41 -17.89 -25.31 2.69
N GLY A 42 -18.05 -25.39 4.02
CA GLY A 42 -18.35 -24.23 4.86
C GLY A 42 -17.23 -23.19 4.86
N GLN A 43 -17.60 -21.90 4.90
CA GLN A 43 -16.68 -20.77 4.94
C GLN A 43 -15.69 -20.72 3.76
N THR A 44 -16.14 -21.08 2.55
CA THR A 44 -15.37 -21.00 1.33
C THR A 44 -15.93 -19.95 0.39
N ILE A 45 -15.04 -19.17 -0.21
CA ILE A 45 -15.30 -18.26 -1.33
C ILE A 45 -14.08 -18.26 -2.25
N GLN A 46 -14.19 -17.65 -3.42
CA GLN A 46 -13.02 -17.41 -4.27
C GLN A 46 -12.17 -16.28 -3.68
N GLN A 47 -11.18 -16.62 -2.86
CA GLN A 47 -10.30 -15.64 -2.20
C GLN A 47 -9.16 -15.13 -3.09
N LYS A 48 -8.80 -15.92 -4.13
CA LYS A 48 -7.72 -15.56 -5.06
C LYS A 48 -8.06 -14.25 -5.79
N LYS A 49 -7.22 -13.23 -5.61
CA LYS A 49 -7.36 -11.89 -6.21
C LYS A 49 -8.69 -11.19 -5.90
N VAL A 50 -9.33 -11.50 -4.77
CA VAL A 50 -10.64 -10.96 -4.40
C VAL A 50 -10.66 -9.43 -4.31
N PHE A 51 -9.54 -8.79 -3.98
CA PHE A 51 -9.42 -7.33 -3.89
C PHE A 51 -9.08 -6.63 -5.22
N GLY A 52 -8.95 -7.39 -6.30
CA GLY A 52 -8.70 -6.84 -7.63
C GLY A 52 -7.52 -5.89 -7.68
N ASN A 53 -7.77 -4.66 -8.15
CA ASN A 53 -6.74 -3.63 -8.31
C ASN A 53 -6.45 -2.82 -7.02
N HIS A 54 -7.11 -3.13 -5.91
CA HIS A 54 -6.89 -2.42 -4.63
C HIS A 54 -5.79 -3.05 -3.76
N VAL A 55 -5.01 -3.97 -4.33
CA VAL A 55 -3.74 -4.47 -3.78
C VAL A 55 -2.68 -4.45 -4.87
N VAL A 56 -1.43 -4.12 -4.51
CA VAL A 56 -0.33 -4.08 -5.49
C VAL A 56 0.15 -5.47 -5.88
N ASP A 57 -0.02 -6.45 -4.99
CA ASP A 57 0.24 -7.85 -5.30
C ASP A 57 -0.61 -8.77 -4.42
N PHE A 58 -0.83 -9.97 -4.94
CA PHE A 58 -1.51 -11.08 -4.29
C PHE A 58 -0.63 -12.31 -4.37
N LYS A 59 -0.50 -13.03 -3.26
CA LYS A 59 0.16 -14.34 -3.23
C LYS A 59 -0.69 -15.36 -2.50
N ASN A 60 -0.75 -16.55 -3.06
CA ASN A 60 -1.27 -17.74 -2.40
C ASN A 60 -0.09 -18.57 -1.93
N LEU A 61 0.00 -18.90 -0.65
CA LEU A 61 1.03 -19.81 -0.17
C LEU A 61 0.75 -21.22 -0.65
N ILE A 62 1.80 -22.01 -0.74
CA ILE A 62 1.70 -23.45 -0.99
C ILE A 62 1.32 -24.08 0.34
N GLN A 63 0.29 -24.94 0.32
CA GLN A 63 -0.16 -25.68 1.49
C GLN A 63 0.94 -26.63 2.00
N ASP A 64 1.07 -26.76 3.31
CA ASP A 64 1.96 -27.73 3.93
C ASP A 64 1.49 -29.17 3.63
N VAL A 65 2.45 -30.06 3.47
CA VAL A 65 2.20 -31.48 3.16
C VAL A 65 2.50 -32.40 4.35
N ASN A 66 3.10 -31.88 5.42
CA ASN A 66 3.40 -32.61 6.65
C ASN A 66 2.94 -31.84 7.86
N HIS A 67 2.15 -32.50 8.71
CA HIS A 67 1.69 -31.92 9.96
C HIS A 67 2.76 -32.06 11.05
N SER A 68 2.90 -31.07 11.93
CA SER A 68 3.90 -31.05 13.00
C SER A 68 3.71 -32.14 14.05
N THR A 69 2.51 -32.72 14.17
CA THR A 69 2.21 -33.83 15.07
C THR A 69 2.60 -35.20 14.52
N GLY A 70 3.13 -35.25 13.29
CA GLY A 70 3.49 -36.51 12.63
C GLY A 70 2.31 -37.31 12.09
N SER A 71 1.07 -36.79 12.24
CA SER A 71 -0.09 -37.36 11.53
C SER A 71 0.06 -37.03 10.05
N VAL A 72 -0.01 -38.06 9.21
CA VAL A 72 -0.16 -37.85 7.76
C VAL A 72 -1.50 -37.18 7.55
N LEU A 73 -1.50 -36.07 6.81
CA LEU A 73 -2.71 -35.37 6.42
C LEU A 73 -3.69 -36.36 5.78
N GLU A 74 -4.87 -36.49 6.38
CA GLU A 74 -5.81 -37.53 5.96
C GLU A 74 -6.27 -37.31 4.52
N SER A 75 -6.29 -38.40 3.81
CA SER A 75 -6.98 -38.79 2.57
C SER A 75 -7.06 -37.84 1.37
N ASN A 76 -7.20 -36.55 1.49
CA ASN A 76 -7.42 -35.67 0.32
C ASN A 76 -6.25 -34.77 -0.04
N SER A 77 -5.33 -34.52 0.85
CA SER A 77 -4.01 -33.95 0.54
C SER A 77 -3.08 -34.95 -0.18
N GLN A 78 -3.45 -36.21 -0.26
CA GLN A 78 -2.75 -37.22 -1.06
C GLN A 78 -2.64 -36.83 -2.54
N SER A 79 -3.53 -36.01 -3.07
CA SER A 79 -3.39 -35.48 -4.45
C SER A 79 -2.20 -34.55 -4.62
N LEU A 80 -1.67 -33.99 -3.54
CA LEU A 80 -0.45 -33.16 -3.56
C LEU A 80 0.83 -33.97 -3.31
N ILE A 81 0.68 -35.21 -2.82
CA ILE A 81 1.80 -36.10 -2.48
C ILE A 81 1.80 -37.24 -3.49
N PRO A 82 2.86 -37.41 -4.29
CA PRO A 82 2.98 -38.61 -5.15
C PRO A 82 2.94 -39.88 -4.32
N ASP A 83 2.15 -40.87 -4.75
CA ASP A 83 1.97 -42.17 -4.07
C ASP A 83 3.26 -42.93 -3.77
N SER A 84 4.36 -42.56 -4.42
CA SER A 84 5.70 -43.17 -4.29
C SER A 84 6.61 -42.47 -3.27
N LEU A 85 6.13 -41.41 -2.57
CA LEU A 85 7.00 -40.66 -1.67
C LEU A 85 7.14 -41.36 -0.31
N ASN A 86 8.37 -41.73 0.03
CA ASN A 86 8.70 -42.19 1.37
C ASN A 86 8.82 -41.02 2.36
N THR A 87 8.89 -41.31 3.66
CA THR A 87 8.95 -40.28 4.73
C THR A 87 10.09 -39.27 4.52
N ALA A 88 11.25 -39.68 4.02
CA ALA A 88 12.38 -38.80 3.75
C ALA A 88 12.07 -37.85 2.57
N GLY A 89 11.38 -38.33 1.55
CA GLY A 89 10.91 -37.55 0.41
C GLY A 89 9.87 -36.50 0.85
N LEU A 90 8.95 -36.90 1.72
CA LEU A 90 7.93 -35.98 2.28
C LEU A 90 8.57 -34.83 3.08
N LEU A 91 9.54 -35.13 3.93
CA LEU A 91 10.27 -34.10 4.69
C LEU A 91 11.07 -33.17 3.78
N LYS A 92 11.65 -33.69 2.70
CA LYS A 92 12.35 -32.88 1.70
C LYS A 92 11.38 -31.96 0.96
N LEU A 93 10.21 -32.47 0.57
CA LEU A 93 9.16 -31.68 -0.06
C LEU A 93 8.66 -30.56 0.86
N GLN A 94 8.38 -30.86 2.12
CA GLN A 94 7.95 -29.88 3.13
C GLN A 94 8.98 -28.75 3.29
N LYS A 95 10.29 -29.09 3.37
CA LYS A 95 11.35 -28.06 3.45
C LYS A 95 11.41 -27.19 2.21
N SER A 96 11.16 -27.76 1.02
CA SER A 96 11.10 -27.00 -0.23
C SER A 96 9.92 -26.02 -0.24
N ILE A 97 8.74 -26.49 0.18
CA ILE A 97 7.52 -25.67 0.31
C ILE A 97 7.77 -24.52 1.29
N GLN A 98 8.31 -24.83 2.46
CA GLN A 98 8.64 -23.81 3.47
C GLN A 98 9.58 -22.75 2.91
N SER A 99 10.66 -23.14 2.25
CA SER A 99 11.62 -22.19 1.66
C SER A 99 10.98 -21.33 0.58
N SER A 100 10.09 -21.89 -0.24
CA SER A 100 9.33 -21.17 -1.25
C SER A 100 8.36 -20.18 -0.63
N ASN A 101 7.65 -20.59 0.42
CA ASN A 101 6.72 -19.73 1.14
C ASN A 101 7.44 -18.58 1.86
N GLU A 102 8.57 -18.85 2.52
CA GLU A 102 9.41 -17.80 3.14
C GLU A 102 9.82 -16.73 2.12
N LYS A 103 10.28 -17.15 0.94
CA LYS A 103 10.64 -16.22 -0.15
C LYS A 103 9.42 -15.43 -0.63
N THR A 104 8.29 -16.10 -0.84
CA THR A 104 7.04 -15.46 -1.29
C THR A 104 6.57 -14.40 -0.29
N ILE A 105 6.63 -14.69 1.01
CA ILE A 105 6.29 -13.74 2.07
C ILE A 105 7.24 -12.54 2.05
N ALA A 106 8.54 -12.79 1.97
CA ALA A 106 9.55 -11.74 1.94
C ALA A 106 9.36 -10.79 0.74
N ASP A 107 9.17 -11.36 -0.46
CA ASP A 107 8.96 -10.61 -1.69
C ASP A 107 7.65 -9.78 -1.63
N LEU A 108 6.59 -10.36 -1.05
CA LEU A 108 5.30 -9.66 -0.91
C LEU A 108 5.40 -8.50 0.08
N PHE A 109 6.07 -8.70 1.21
CA PHE A 109 6.24 -7.67 2.22
C PHE A 109 7.14 -6.52 1.75
N ALA A 110 8.18 -6.82 0.97
CA ALA A 110 8.99 -5.80 0.33
C ALA A 110 8.14 -4.90 -0.58
N LYS A 111 7.24 -5.49 -1.39
CA LYS A 111 6.36 -4.72 -2.26
C LYS A 111 5.42 -3.77 -1.51
N THR A 112 4.88 -4.18 -0.35
CA THR A 112 4.01 -3.28 0.43
C THR A 112 4.75 -2.03 0.90
N LEU A 113 6.04 -2.18 1.22
CA LEU A 113 6.89 -1.06 1.64
C LEU A 113 7.36 -0.22 0.45
N ASP A 114 7.76 -0.87 -0.66
CA ASP A 114 8.24 -0.17 -1.87
C ASP A 114 7.16 0.72 -2.49
N PHE A 115 5.91 0.24 -2.50
CA PHE A 115 4.77 0.95 -3.10
C PHE A 115 3.94 1.73 -2.08
N SER A 116 4.20 1.59 -0.76
CA SER A 116 3.36 2.14 0.31
C SER A 116 1.88 1.80 0.11
N ARG A 117 1.54 0.55 -0.25
CA ARG A 117 0.18 0.12 -0.60
C ARG A 117 -0.14 -1.27 -0.09
N PRO A 118 -1.43 -1.63 -0.03
CA PRO A 118 -1.86 -2.95 0.43
C PRO A 118 -1.35 -4.10 -0.43
N VAL A 119 -1.08 -5.23 0.24
CA VAL A 119 -0.86 -6.55 -0.36
C VAL A 119 -1.75 -7.59 0.29
N HIS A 120 -2.04 -8.68 -0.41
CA HIS A 120 -2.85 -9.79 0.12
C HIS A 120 -2.08 -11.11 0.06
N LEU A 121 -1.95 -11.76 1.23
CA LEU A 121 -1.40 -13.09 1.41
C LEU A 121 -2.51 -14.06 1.76
N ASN A 122 -2.77 -15.03 0.93
CA ASN A 122 -3.73 -16.10 1.17
C ASN A 122 -3.00 -17.35 1.66
N VAL A 123 -3.50 -17.93 2.75
CA VAL A 123 -2.82 -19.04 3.45
C VAL A 123 -3.76 -20.24 3.52
N PRO A 124 -3.64 -21.22 2.61
CA PRO A 124 -4.42 -22.45 2.68
C PRO A 124 -3.94 -23.30 3.84
N LEU A 125 -4.89 -23.72 4.68
CA LEU A 125 -4.66 -24.50 5.89
C LEU A 125 -5.49 -25.79 5.82
N GLU A 126 -4.85 -26.92 6.18
CA GLU A 126 -5.48 -28.24 6.25
C GLU A 126 -5.75 -28.61 7.71
N GLU A 127 -6.78 -29.38 7.93
CA GLU A 127 -7.06 -29.98 9.24
C GLU A 127 -6.11 -31.15 9.54
N PRO A 128 -5.80 -31.43 10.81
CA PRO A 128 -6.41 -30.84 12.02
C PRO A 128 -5.77 -29.51 12.41
N LEU A 129 -6.62 -28.54 12.83
CA LEU A 129 -6.19 -27.20 13.27
C LEU A 129 -6.22 -27.05 14.80
N SER A 130 -6.67 -28.09 15.52
CA SER A 130 -6.93 -28.02 16.96
C SER A 130 -5.76 -28.47 17.83
N ASP A 131 -4.69 -28.96 17.23
CA ASP A 131 -3.53 -29.48 17.97
C ASP A 131 -2.62 -28.34 18.45
N PHE A 132 -2.05 -28.54 19.64
CA PHE A 132 -1.09 -27.62 20.23
C PHE A 132 0.33 -28.16 20.04
N ILE A 133 1.23 -27.30 19.63
CA ILE A 133 2.66 -27.56 19.63
C ILE A 133 3.34 -26.73 20.72
N ASN A 134 4.19 -27.36 21.53
CA ASN A 134 4.89 -26.70 22.62
C ASN A 134 6.00 -25.75 22.16
N GLN A 135 6.52 -25.96 20.97
CA GLN A 135 7.53 -25.10 20.35
C GLN A 135 7.30 -25.02 18.83
N PRO A 136 7.52 -23.85 18.21
CA PRO A 136 7.41 -23.74 16.77
C PRO A 136 8.44 -24.65 16.09
N SER A 137 7.99 -25.41 15.11
CA SER A 137 8.84 -26.29 14.30
C SER A 137 9.75 -25.51 13.34
N VAL A 138 9.45 -24.25 13.12
CA VAL A 138 10.17 -23.35 12.23
C VAL A 138 10.87 -22.26 13.04
N LYS A 139 12.19 -22.16 12.86
CA LYS A 139 12.95 -21.00 13.35
C LYS A 139 12.84 -19.89 12.32
N VAL A 140 12.21 -18.79 12.69
CA VAL A 140 12.17 -17.58 11.84
C VAL A 140 13.61 -17.13 11.62
N LYS A 141 14.10 -17.25 10.38
CA LYS A 141 15.37 -16.65 9.99
C LYS A 141 15.17 -15.14 9.97
N SER A 142 15.85 -14.47 10.87
CA SER A 142 15.68 -13.05 11.15
C SER A 142 15.86 -12.16 9.92
N GLN A 143 14.99 -11.19 9.82
CA GLN A 143 15.20 -9.84 9.31
C GLN A 143 15.40 -9.71 7.81
N ILE A 144 14.30 -9.37 7.16
CA ILE A 144 14.36 -8.53 5.98
C ILE A 144 14.95 -7.19 6.43
N LYS A 145 16.22 -6.95 6.12
CA LYS A 145 16.80 -5.61 6.25
C LYS A 145 16.21 -4.77 5.12
N TYR A 146 15.12 -4.10 5.42
CA TYR A 146 14.56 -3.11 4.51
C TYR A 146 15.35 -1.81 4.71
N THR A 147 16.10 -1.42 3.72
CA THR A 147 16.70 -0.08 3.65
C THR A 147 15.69 0.80 2.93
N LEU A 148 15.03 1.70 3.67
CA LEU A 148 14.28 2.78 3.05
C LEU A 148 15.21 3.45 2.05
N LYS A 149 14.82 3.51 0.79
CA LYS A 149 15.49 4.36 -0.18
C LYS A 149 15.22 5.80 0.28
N ASN A 150 16.19 6.39 0.96
CA ASN A 150 16.22 7.84 1.12
C ASN A 150 16.36 8.38 -0.30
N ASN A 151 15.27 8.84 -0.87
CA ASN A 151 15.35 9.75 -1.98
C ASN A 151 15.84 11.06 -1.36
N ASP A 152 17.15 11.26 -1.37
CA ASP A 152 17.75 12.55 -1.08
C ASP A 152 17.17 13.52 -2.11
N LEU A 153 16.15 14.26 -1.69
CA LEU A 153 15.64 15.41 -2.42
C LEU A 153 16.75 16.46 -2.39
N THR A 154 17.69 16.32 -3.29
CA THR A 154 18.69 17.35 -3.55
C THR A 154 17.96 18.57 -4.09
N VAL A 155 17.94 19.59 -3.25
CA VAL A 155 17.83 21.02 -3.51
C VAL A 155 17.18 21.45 -4.84
N PHE A 156 16.21 22.33 -4.74
CA PHE A 156 15.56 23.10 -5.81
C PHE A 156 16.53 24.00 -6.63
N ASP A 157 17.75 23.59 -6.85
CA ASP A 157 18.68 24.28 -7.72
C ASP A 157 18.49 23.88 -9.20
N SER A 158 17.23 23.59 -9.53
CA SER A 158 16.88 23.26 -10.91
C SER A 158 16.83 24.53 -11.76
N PRO A 159 17.59 24.58 -12.85
CA PRO A 159 17.46 25.66 -13.85
C PRO A 159 16.04 25.83 -14.38
N LEU A 160 15.19 24.80 -14.24
CA LEU A 160 13.78 24.79 -14.62
C LEU A 160 12.94 25.82 -13.82
N ILE A 161 13.32 26.17 -12.60
CA ILE A 161 12.57 27.12 -11.76
C ILE A 161 12.96 28.56 -12.08
N LYS A 162 14.22 28.81 -12.45
CA LYS A 162 14.76 30.15 -12.67
C LYS A 162 14.17 30.91 -13.88
N GLY A 163 13.45 30.20 -14.75
CA GLY A 163 12.87 30.79 -15.99
C GLY A 163 11.43 31.29 -15.86
N TYR A 164 10.76 31.09 -14.71
CA TYR A 164 9.33 31.42 -14.55
C TYR A 164 9.14 32.59 -13.59
N SER A 165 8.26 33.52 -13.96
CA SER A 165 7.93 34.68 -13.15
C SER A 165 6.82 34.39 -12.12
N LYS A 166 6.00 33.36 -12.36
CA LYS A 166 4.90 32.94 -11.49
C LYS A 166 4.87 31.43 -11.32
N ILE A 167 5.24 30.98 -10.15
CA ILE A 167 5.27 29.57 -9.80
C ILE A 167 4.22 29.30 -8.72
N MET A 168 3.41 28.27 -8.92
CA MET A 168 2.50 27.78 -7.90
C MET A 168 2.94 26.39 -7.46
N ILE A 169 3.11 26.22 -6.14
CA ILE A 169 3.33 24.90 -5.53
C ILE A 169 2.06 24.52 -4.81
N LEU A 170 1.48 23.36 -5.16
CA LEU A 170 0.27 22.83 -4.55
C LEU A 170 0.63 21.59 -3.73
N LEU A 171 0.50 21.71 -2.41
CA LEU A 171 0.79 20.65 -1.45
C LEU A 171 -0.49 19.90 -1.14
N GLY A 172 -0.60 18.67 -1.64
CA GLY A 172 -1.69 17.75 -1.35
C GLY A 172 -1.52 17.00 -0.03
N CYS A 173 -2.26 15.91 0.13
CA CYS A 173 -2.19 15.06 1.31
C CYS A 173 -0.82 14.38 1.43
N ASN A 174 -0.24 14.38 2.64
CA ASN A 174 1.02 13.69 2.95
C ASN A 174 0.96 13.06 4.35
N ASP A 175 1.46 11.86 4.50
CA ASP A 175 1.47 11.15 5.79
C ASP A 175 2.57 11.66 6.74
N LYS A 176 3.64 12.21 6.18
CA LYS A 176 4.82 12.69 6.92
C LYS A 176 5.32 13.99 6.34
N GLU A 177 6.28 14.60 7.02
CA GLU A 177 7.03 15.74 6.49
C GLU A 177 7.74 15.33 5.18
N VAL A 178 7.15 15.69 4.06
CA VAL A 178 7.71 15.44 2.71
C VAL A 178 8.78 16.45 2.38
N LEU A 179 8.71 17.64 2.99
CA LEU A 179 9.69 18.71 2.84
C LEU A 179 10.37 18.96 4.18
N SER A 180 11.69 19.02 4.19
CA SER A 180 12.43 19.46 5.39
C SER A 180 12.13 20.92 5.72
N GLN A 181 12.26 21.31 6.98
CA GLN A 181 12.01 22.68 7.42
C GLN A 181 12.91 23.70 6.68
N ASN A 182 14.12 23.31 6.30
CA ASN A 182 15.01 24.16 5.52
C ASN A 182 14.43 24.48 4.14
N VAL A 183 13.91 23.47 3.43
CA VAL A 183 13.23 23.65 2.13
C VAL A 183 11.97 24.49 2.27
N VAL A 184 11.18 24.27 3.33
CA VAL A 184 9.98 25.06 3.63
C VAL A 184 10.33 26.54 3.84
N ASN A 185 11.39 26.82 4.59
CA ASN A 185 11.88 28.19 4.83
C ASN A 185 12.42 28.83 3.55
N GLU A 186 13.15 28.07 2.75
CA GLU A 186 13.67 28.53 1.46
C GLU A 186 12.53 28.88 0.50
N LEU A 187 11.53 28.01 0.35
CA LEU A 187 10.35 28.27 -0.49
C LEU A 187 9.59 29.53 -0.06
N SER A 188 9.56 29.84 1.24
CA SER A 188 8.89 31.01 1.76
C SER A 188 9.63 32.33 1.48
N SER A 189 10.91 32.27 1.06
CA SER A 189 11.73 33.44 0.75
C SER A 189 11.62 33.92 -0.71
N PHE A 190 11.04 33.10 -1.60
CA PHE A 190 10.89 33.45 -3.00
C PHE A 190 9.62 34.27 -3.26
N GLU A 191 9.73 35.48 -3.79
CA GLU A 191 8.59 36.34 -4.09
C GLU A 191 7.73 35.87 -5.27
N ASN A 192 8.31 35.10 -6.18
CA ASN A 192 7.62 34.57 -7.36
C ASN A 192 6.99 33.19 -7.16
N ILE A 193 7.04 32.63 -5.94
CA ILE A 193 6.48 31.33 -5.59
C ILE A 193 5.29 31.50 -4.65
N ALA A 194 4.11 31.08 -5.07
CA ALA A 194 2.92 30.96 -4.23
C ALA A 194 2.74 29.48 -3.82
N VAL A 195 2.76 29.22 -2.51
CA VAL A 195 2.55 27.86 -1.99
C VAL A 195 1.14 27.75 -1.43
N LEU A 196 0.34 26.89 -2.01
CA LEU A 196 -0.99 26.52 -1.54
C LEU A 196 -0.91 25.15 -0.89
N LYS A 197 -1.47 25.02 0.31
CA LYS A 197 -1.41 23.76 1.05
C LYS A 197 -2.77 23.27 1.51
N GLU A 198 -3.01 21.99 1.38
CA GLU A 198 -4.11 21.33 2.08
C GLU A 198 -3.78 21.21 3.57
N THR A 199 -4.82 21.16 4.41
CA THR A 199 -4.65 20.93 5.86
C THR A 199 -3.95 19.59 6.11
N THR A 200 -4.22 18.60 5.27
CA THR A 200 -3.67 17.25 5.32
C THR A 200 -2.26 17.14 4.72
N SER A 201 -1.65 18.25 4.30
CA SER A 201 -0.27 18.24 3.78
C SER A 201 0.79 18.03 4.87
N ASN A 202 0.42 18.18 6.15
CA ASN A 202 1.31 18.12 7.32
C ASN A 202 2.49 19.11 7.28
N ILE A 203 2.37 20.17 6.48
CA ILE A 203 3.39 21.22 6.35
C ILE A 203 2.86 22.52 6.96
N ASN A 204 3.64 23.10 7.88
CA ASN A 204 3.27 24.34 8.55
C ASN A 204 4.27 25.47 8.23
N ASN A 205 3.76 26.52 7.60
CA ASN A 205 4.48 27.79 7.42
C ASN A 205 3.46 28.92 7.29
N ALA A 206 3.74 30.05 7.92
CA ALA A 206 2.82 31.20 7.95
C ALA A 206 2.65 31.87 6.57
N SER A 207 3.65 31.72 5.68
CA SER A 207 3.61 32.28 4.32
C SER A 207 2.84 31.39 3.33
N PHE A 208 2.42 30.17 3.74
CA PHE A 208 1.73 29.24 2.86
C PHE A 208 0.20 29.37 3.02
N PHE A 209 -0.50 29.42 1.90
CA PHE A 209 -1.94 29.57 1.85
C PHE A 209 -2.68 28.26 2.19
N GLY A 210 -3.17 28.12 3.42
CA GLY A 210 -3.91 26.94 3.88
C GLY A 210 -5.42 26.96 3.65
N LYS A 211 -5.98 28.08 3.19
CA LYS A 211 -7.42 28.26 2.96
C LYS A 211 -7.71 28.41 1.47
N ILE A 212 -7.37 27.40 0.69
CA ILE A 212 -7.39 27.41 -0.78
C ILE A 212 -8.75 27.87 -1.32
N ASP A 213 -9.86 27.30 -0.82
CA ASP A 213 -11.21 27.63 -1.30
C ASP A 213 -11.58 29.07 -1.02
N GLN A 214 -11.10 29.66 0.08
CA GLN A 214 -11.34 31.09 0.38
C GLN A 214 -10.55 32.02 -0.56
N LEU A 215 -9.39 31.59 -1.02
CA LEU A 215 -8.60 32.34 -2.02
C LEU A 215 -9.27 32.27 -3.40
N ILE A 216 -9.80 31.12 -3.79
CA ILE A 216 -10.35 30.89 -5.14
C ILE A 216 -11.80 31.39 -5.27
N ALA A 217 -12.61 31.34 -4.20
CA ALA A 217 -14.02 31.72 -4.26
C ALA A 217 -14.28 33.14 -4.79
N PRO A 218 -13.54 34.19 -4.40
CA PRO A 218 -13.73 35.54 -4.96
C PRO A 218 -13.44 35.60 -6.46
N ILE A 219 -12.50 34.79 -6.95
CA ILE A 219 -12.14 34.72 -8.37
C ILE A 219 -13.27 34.11 -9.19
N GLU A 220 -13.88 33.03 -8.67
CA GLU A 220 -15.04 32.38 -9.31
C GLU A 220 -16.27 33.32 -9.34
N LEU A 221 -16.51 34.07 -8.24
CA LEU A 221 -17.64 34.99 -8.13
C LEU A 221 -17.47 36.22 -9.01
N SER A 222 -16.25 36.63 -9.29
CA SER A 222 -15.94 37.79 -10.14
C SER A 222 -15.88 37.41 -11.62
N LYS A 223 -16.90 36.72 -12.14
CA LYS A 223 -16.99 36.26 -13.55
C LYS A 223 -16.68 37.35 -14.59
N ASN A 224 -16.77 38.62 -14.21
CA ASN A 224 -16.52 39.78 -15.07
C ASN A 224 -15.12 40.37 -14.90
N ASN A 225 -14.24 39.78 -14.08
CA ASN A 225 -12.89 40.31 -13.86
C ASN A 225 -11.80 39.27 -14.20
N PRO A 226 -11.46 39.08 -15.48
CA PRO A 226 -10.45 38.15 -15.91
C PRO A 226 -9.06 38.45 -15.34
N ASP A 227 -8.82 39.70 -14.87
CA ASP A 227 -7.52 40.11 -14.34
C ASP A 227 -7.17 39.38 -13.04
N LEU A 228 -8.15 39.08 -12.19
CA LEU A 228 -7.88 38.31 -10.95
C LEU A 228 -7.44 36.88 -11.27
N PHE A 229 -8.08 36.25 -12.24
CA PHE A 229 -7.68 34.92 -12.69
C PHE A 229 -6.26 34.93 -13.27
N ASN A 230 -5.97 35.89 -14.15
CA ASN A 230 -4.65 36.01 -14.80
C ASN A 230 -3.53 36.35 -13.79
N LYS A 231 -3.86 37.06 -12.70
CA LYS A 231 -2.88 37.35 -11.63
C LYS A 231 -2.50 36.07 -10.86
N LEU A 232 -3.46 35.18 -10.61
CA LEU A 232 -3.21 33.95 -9.85
C LEU A 232 -2.75 32.78 -10.74
N LYS A 233 -3.04 32.81 -12.04
CA LYS A 233 -2.66 31.76 -12.97
C LYS A 233 -1.13 31.59 -12.99
N PRO A 234 -0.60 30.39 -12.63
CA PRO A 234 0.83 30.15 -12.67
C PRO A 234 1.33 29.90 -14.10
N GLU A 235 2.60 30.23 -14.35
CA GLU A 235 3.34 29.79 -15.52
C GLU A 235 3.89 28.38 -15.33
N LEU A 236 4.23 28.04 -14.07
CA LEU A 236 4.67 26.70 -13.66
C LEU A 236 3.86 26.24 -12.45
N LEU A 237 3.23 25.07 -12.58
CA LEU A 237 2.57 24.38 -11.49
C LEU A 237 3.40 23.18 -11.05
N ILE A 238 3.74 23.13 -9.75
CA ILE A 238 4.39 21.99 -9.11
C ILE A 238 3.42 21.39 -8.09
N THR A 239 3.17 20.11 -8.18
CA THR A 239 2.34 19.38 -7.20
C THR A 239 3.21 18.45 -6.37
N ILE A 240 3.05 18.46 -5.05
CA ILE A 240 3.79 17.61 -4.10
C ILE A 240 2.78 16.91 -3.21
N GLY A 241 3.00 15.60 -3.00
CA GLY A 241 2.12 14.77 -2.21
C GLY A 241 0.97 14.16 -3.01
N GLY A 242 0.01 13.60 -2.27
CA GLY A 242 -1.12 12.85 -2.81
C GLY A 242 -2.31 13.74 -3.17
N MET A 243 -3.50 13.30 -2.75
CA MET A 243 -4.76 13.91 -3.15
C MET A 243 -4.86 15.39 -2.74
N VAL A 244 -5.28 16.23 -3.69
CA VAL A 244 -5.73 17.60 -3.44
C VAL A 244 -7.23 17.57 -3.16
N ILE A 245 -7.66 18.06 -2.00
CA ILE A 245 -9.06 18.02 -1.57
C ILE A 245 -9.89 19.13 -2.22
N SER A 246 -9.35 20.36 -2.29
CA SER A 246 -10.03 21.51 -2.86
C SER A 246 -10.52 21.26 -4.29
N LYS A 247 -11.85 21.27 -4.47
CA LYS A 247 -12.47 21.18 -5.79
C LYS A 247 -12.28 22.48 -6.59
N LYS A 248 -12.25 23.61 -5.90
CA LYS A 248 -12.13 24.93 -6.54
C LYS A 248 -10.80 25.11 -7.24
N ILE A 249 -9.68 24.77 -6.57
CA ILE A 249 -8.36 24.86 -7.20
C ILE A 249 -8.26 23.89 -8.39
N LYS A 250 -8.80 22.69 -8.29
CA LYS A 250 -8.81 21.72 -9.39
C LYS A 250 -9.58 22.23 -10.61
N THR A 251 -10.68 22.91 -10.38
CA THR A 251 -11.49 23.51 -11.47
C THR A 251 -10.75 24.70 -12.09
N MET A 252 -10.09 25.51 -11.28
CA MET A 252 -9.34 26.67 -11.74
C MET A 252 -8.11 26.29 -12.59
N LEU A 253 -7.46 25.17 -12.28
CA LEU A 253 -6.22 24.72 -12.94
C LEU A 253 -6.46 23.84 -14.18
N ARG A 254 -7.70 23.47 -14.49
CA ARG A 254 -8.11 22.72 -15.69
C ARG A 254 -8.51 23.68 -16.81
#